data_5b3d97652bd9d7bafe928c85f494e527
#
_entry.id   5b3d97652bd9d7bafe928c85f494e527
#
_cell.length_a   1.000
_cell.length_b   1.000
_cell.length_c   1.000
_cell.angle_alpha   90.00
_cell.angle_beta   90.00
_cell.angle_gamma   90.00
#
_symmetry.space_group_name_H-M   'P 1'
#
loop_
_entity.id
_entity.type
_entity.pdbx_description
1 polymer ?
#
loop_
_entity_poly.entity_id
_entity_poly.type
_entity_poly.pdbx_seq_one_letter_code
_entity_poly.pdbx_strand_id
1 'polypeptide(L)'
;KSKIKYNTPKSVVRQRLGEPETEIVKGRVRYEQNNKEYDVFHKNHIYTTVFYDKHRRNNVTAVLQVSDAMENRLKEQYGAPSKSLADSFELQNFDLVNAERKQHQLFTLKYSKQNSETARKHSKDMANNHYFDHTNLKGQSPFDRLKKDGITFNSAGENLAYGQVSSVYAHQGLMNSIGHRKNILNDTFKILGVGVDFNDEKQPFWTENYTG
;
A
#
# COMPACT_ATOMS: atom_id res chain seq x y z
N LYS A 1 -12.74 2.33 -25.51
CA LYS A 1 -11.50 2.25 -24.68
C LYS A 1 -11.29 3.58 -23.98
N SER A 2 -11.41 3.61 -22.65
CA SER A 2 -11.05 4.80 -21.88
C SER A 2 -9.56 5.05 -22.08
N LYS A 3 -9.19 6.20 -22.63
CA LYS A 3 -7.77 6.56 -22.84
C LYS A 3 -7.15 7.14 -21.56
N ILE A 4 -7.45 6.54 -20.39
CA ILE A 4 -6.82 6.92 -19.12
C ILE A 4 -5.41 6.34 -19.11
N LYS A 5 -4.41 7.20 -18.88
CA LYS A 5 -2.98 6.86 -18.86
C LYS A 5 -2.33 7.46 -17.63
N TYR A 6 -1.16 6.99 -17.29
CA TYR A 6 -0.27 7.66 -16.34
C TYR A 6 -0.17 9.17 -16.66
N ASN A 7 -0.18 9.99 -15.65
CA ASN A 7 -0.19 11.47 -15.75
C ASN A 7 -1.46 12.10 -16.38
N THR A 8 -2.52 11.35 -16.67
CA THR A 8 -3.81 11.95 -17.06
C THR A 8 -4.36 12.81 -15.90
N PRO A 9 -4.73 14.08 -16.11
CA PRO A 9 -5.31 14.92 -15.05
C PRO A 9 -6.64 14.34 -14.53
N LYS A 10 -6.89 14.48 -13.21
CA LYS A 10 -8.14 14.02 -12.56
C LYS A 10 -9.39 14.58 -13.25
N SER A 11 -9.40 15.84 -13.66
CA SER A 11 -10.52 16.46 -14.39
C SER A 11 -10.81 15.74 -15.70
N VAL A 12 -9.78 15.31 -16.43
CA VAL A 12 -9.93 14.55 -17.68
C VAL A 12 -10.45 13.14 -17.41
N VAL A 13 -10.04 12.50 -16.30
CA VAL A 13 -10.59 11.21 -15.89
C VAL A 13 -12.08 11.30 -15.68
N ARG A 14 -12.55 12.28 -14.90
CA ARG A 14 -13.98 12.50 -14.63
C ARG A 14 -14.76 12.88 -15.90
N GLN A 15 -14.19 13.67 -16.79
CA GLN A 15 -14.78 13.99 -18.08
C GLN A 15 -15.02 12.72 -18.93
N ARG A 16 -14.12 11.74 -18.87
CA ARG A 16 -14.18 10.52 -19.70
C ARG A 16 -14.97 9.38 -19.06
N LEU A 17 -14.90 9.24 -17.73
CA LEU A 17 -15.52 8.14 -17.00
C LEU A 17 -16.86 8.53 -16.34
N GLY A 18 -17.13 9.83 -16.21
CA GLY A 18 -18.33 10.36 -15.55
C GLY A 18 -18.09 10.65 -14.06
N GLU A 19 -19.20 10.77 -13.33
CA GLU A 19 -19.15 10.98 -11.87
C GLU A 19 -18.68 9.71 -11.17
N PRO A 20 -17.77 9.85 -10.18
CA PRO A 20 -17.31 8.71 -9.40
C PRO A 20 -18.41 8.19 -8.48
N GLU A 21 -18.35 6.89 -8.18
CA GLU A 21 -19.19 6.27 -7.18
C GLU A 21 -18.88 6.82 -5.78
N THR A 22 -19.91 7.09 -5.01
CA THR A 22 -19.78 7.54 -3.61
C THR A 22 -19.78 6.39 -2.62
N GLU A 23 -20.22 5.21 -3.06
CA GLU A 23 -20.29 4.01 -2.24
C GLU A 23 -20.19 2.74 -3.08
N ILE A 24 -19.72 1.65 -2.47
CA ILE A 24 -19.84 0.28 -2.98
C ILE A 24 -20.80 -0.46 -2.05
N VAL A 25 -21.86 -1.04 -2.60
CA VAL A 25 -22.87 -1.76 -1.81
C VAL A 25 -22.62 -3.26 -1.89
N LYS A 26 -22.48 -3.92 -0.74
CA LYS A 26 -22.38 -5.37 -0.61
C LYS A 26 -23.46 -5.89 0.33
N GLY A 27 -24.48 -6.48 -0.24
CA GLY A 27 -25.64 -6.91 0.54
C GLY A 27 -26.35 -5.71 1.22
N ARG A 28 -26.31 -5.67 2.56
CA ARG A 28 -26.90 -4.58 3.35
C ARG A 28 -25.88 -3.52 3.81
N VAL A 29 -24.61 -3.72 3.51
CA VAL A 29 -23.52 -2.83 3.94
C VAL A 29 -23.15 -1.89 2.80
N ARG A 30 -22.97 -0.62 3.15
CA ARG A 30 -22.49 0.44 2.26
C ARG A 30 -21.08 0.84 2.65
N TYR A 31 -20.16 0.72 1.71
CA TYR A 31 -18.76 1.12 1.89
C TYR A 31 -18.55 2.45 1.19
N GLU A 32 -18.44 3.52 1.97
CA GLU A 32 -18.23 4.86 1.45
C GLU A 32 -16.91 4.98 0.68
N GLN A 33 -16.97 5.65 -0.47
CA GLN A 33 -15.84 5.92 -1.36
C GLN A 33 -15.50 7.41 -1.37
N ASN A 34 -15.49 8.03 -0.20
CA ASN A 34 -15.20 9.45 -0.06
C ASN A 34 -13.70 9.68 0.21
N ASN A 35 -12.87 9.51 -0.83
CA ASN A 35 -11.44 9.75 -0.74
C ASN A 35 -10.99 10.76 -1.81
N LYS A 36 -10.09 11.68 -1.40
CA LYS A 36 -9.55 12.70 -2.33
C LYS A 36 -8.41 12.17 -3.20
N GLU A 37 -7.81 11.05 -2.81
CA GLU A 37 -6.63 10.47 -3.45
C GLU A 37 -6.96 9.46 -4.55
N TYR A 38 -8.23 9.03 -4.64
CA TYR A 38 -8.72 8.18 -5.73
C TYR A 38 -10.19 8.41 -6.03
N ASP A 39 -10.62 8.02 -7.21
CA ASP A 39 -12.03 7.92 -7.62
C ASP A 39 -12.34 6.47 -8.01
N VAL A 40 -13.54 6.02 -7.69
CA VAL A 40 -14.07 4.71 -8.11
C VAL A 40 -15.14 4.94 -9.17
N PHE A 41 -15.08 4.17 -10.26
CA PHE A 41 -16.08 4.18 -11.32
C PHE A 41 -16.59 2.76 -11.54
N HIS A 42 -17.89 2.59 -11.74
CA HIS A 42 -18.49 1.28 -12.02
C HIS A 42 -19.16 1.29 -13.39
N LYS A 43 -18.66 0.44 -14.29
CA LYS A 43 -19.22 0.30 -15.64
C LYS A 43 -18.93 -1.08 -16.22
N ASN A 44 -19.93 -1.65 -16.91
CA ASN A 44 -19.80 -2.93 -17.59
C ASN A 44 -19.30 -4.06 -16.66
N HIS A 45 -19.84 -4.15 -15.45
CA HIS A 45 -19.48 -5.15 -14.43
C HIS A 45 -18.02 -5.07 -13.96
N ILE A 46 -17.40 -3.89 -14.04
CA ILE A 46 -16.03 -3.64 -13.58
C ILE A 46 -16.01 -2.38 -12.73
N TYR A 47 -15.50 -2.50 -11.52
CA TYR A 47 -15.07 -1.37 -10.69
C TYR A 47 -13.68 -0.94 -11.14
N THR A 48 -13.53 0.33 -11.49
CA THR A 48 -12.26 0.94 -11.88
C THR A 48 -11.90 1.99 -10.84
N THR A 49 -10.88 1.72 -10.02
CA THR A 49 -10.32 2.69 -9.09
C THR A 49 -9.15 3.39 -9.75
N VAL A 50 -9.22 4.71 -9.85
CA VAL A 50 -8.15 5.55 -10.43
C VAL A 50 -7.50 6.31 -9.29
N PHE A 51 -6.21 6.05 -9.05
CA PHE A 51 -5.43 6.70 -8.00
C PHE A 51 -4.71 7.93 -8.54
N TYR A 52 -4.63 8.96 -7.71
CA TYR A 52 -4.03 10.24 -8.05
C TYR A 52 -2.84 10.57 -7.15
N ASP A 53 -1.79 11.10 -7.75
CA ASP A 53 -0.63 11.63 -7.05
C ASP A 53 -0.86 13.12 -6.72
N LYS A 54 -1.14 13.42 -5.45
CA LYS A 54 -1.38 14.82 -5.01
C LYS A 54 -0.14 15.70 -5.14
N HIS A 55 1.05 15.11 -5.17
CA HIS A 55 2.32 15.83 -5.37
C HIS A 55 2.61 16.10 -6.85
N ARG A 56 1.78 15.55 -7.75
CA ARG A 56 1.84 15.76 -9.21
C ARG A 56 0.50 16.26 -9.75
N ARG A 57 -0.07 17.29 -9.13
CA ARG A 57 -1.31 17.97 -9.52
C ARG A 57 -2.54 17.06 -9.59
N ASN A 58 -2.60 16.02 -8.77
CA ASN A 58 -3.65 14.99 -8.82
C ASN A 58 -3.74 14.32 -10.20
N ASN A 59 -2.62 14.05 -10.84
CA ASN A 59 -2.59 13.25 -12.05
C ASN A 59 -2.62 11.76 -11.71
N VAL A 60 -3.12 10.96 -12.65
CA VAL A 60 -3.21 9.50 -12.51
C VAL A 60 -1.82 8.88 -12.28
N THR A 61 -1.70 8.09 -11.23
CA THR A 61 -0.51 7.31 -10.91
C THR A 61 -0.73 5.80 -11.05
N ALA A 62 -1.94 5.30 -10.77
CA ALA A 62 -2.28 3.89 -10.89
C ALA A 62 -3.76 3.70 -11.22
N VAL A 63 -4.10 2.54 -11.77
CA VAL A 63 -5.47 2.10 -12.03
C VAL A 63 -5.62 0.65 -11.56
N LEU A 64 -6.64 0.40 -10.75
CA LEU A 64 -7.03 -0.95 -10.32
C LEU A 64 -8.39 -1.27 -10.93
N GLN A 65 -8.51 -2.43 -11.56
CA GLN A 65 -9.79 -2.92 -12.07
C GLN A 65 -10.17 -4.23 -11.40
N VAL A 66 -11.39 -4.28 -10.86
CA VAL A 66 -11.92 -5.45 -10.15
C VAL A 66 -13.31 -5.74 -10.75
N SER A 67 -13.54 -6.98 -11.18
CA SER A 67 -14.88 -7.38 -11.67
C SER A 67 -15.89 -7.46 -10.52
N ASP A 68 -17.17 -7.29 -10.82
CA ASP A 68 -18.27 -7.48 -9.85
C ASP A 68 -18.18 -8.85 -9.16
N ALA A 69 -17.81 -9.89 -9.90
CA ALA A 69 -17.67 -11.24 -9.36
C ALA A 69 -16.56 -11.32 -8.30
N MET A 70 -15.44 -10.63 -8.52
CA MET A 70 -14.34 -10.57 -7.53
C MET A 70 -14.70 -9.67 -6.35
N GLU A 71 -15.29 -8.51 -6.61
CA GLU A 71 -15.71 -7.59 -5.56
C GLU A 71 -16.74 -8.24 -4.62
N ASN A 72 -17.68 -8.98 -5.18
CA ASN A 72 -18.71 -9.68 -4.41
C ASN A 72 -18.20 -10.92 -3.65
N ARG A 73 -17.00 -11.45 -3.99
CA ARG A 73 -16.35 -12.49 -3.20
C ARG A 73 -15.85 -11.96 -1.85
N LEU A 74 -15.42 -10.72 -1.83
CA LEU A 74 -15.05 -10.04 -0.60
C LEU A 74 -16.33 -9.51 0.07
N LYS A 75 -16.91 -10.33 0.94
CA LYS A 75 -18.20 -10.04 1.60
C LYS A 75 -18.10 -8.95 2.67
N GLU A 76 -16.91 -8.69 3.17
CA GLU A 76 -16.59 -7.72 4.21
C GLU A 76 -15.60 -6.68 3.65
N GLN A 77 -15.18 -5.75 4.49
CA GLN A 77 -14.18 -4.76 4.11
C GLN A 77 -12.81 -5.39 3.87
N TYR A 78 -12.44 -6.37 4.70
CA TYR A 78 -11.13 -7.02 4.66
C TYR A 78 -11.25 -8.49 4.26
N GLY A 79 -10.23 -9.00 3.59
CA GLY A 79 -10.06 -10.43 3.35
C GLY A 79 -9.82 -11.21 4.65
N ALA A 80 -10.15 -12.50 4.64
CA ALA A 80 -9.87 -13.38 5.78
C ALA A 80 -8.35 -13.48 6.01
N PRO A 81 -7.84 -13.16 7.20
CA PRO A 81 -6.42 -13.24 7.50
C PRO A 81 -5.87 -14.65 7.28
N SER A 82 -4.75 -14.72 6.60
CA SER A 82 -4.01 -15.96 6.38
C SER A 82 -2.55 -15.65 6.07
N LYS A 83 -1.67 -16.65 6.25
CA LYS A 83 -0.27 -16.51 5.84
C LYS A 83 -0.18 -16.26 4.33
N SER A 84 -0.96 -16.94 3.52
CA SER A 84 -0.97 -16.77 2.06
C SER A 84 -1.38 -15.35 1.66
N LEU A 85 -2.37 -14.75 2.34
CA LEU A 85 -2.77 -13.37 2.08
C LEU A 85 -1.67 -12.39 2.49
N ALA A 86 -1.04 -12.61 3.66
CA ALA A 86 0.09 -11.80 4.10
C ALA A 86 1.25 -11.85 3.11
N ASP A 87 1.68 -13.05 2.72
CA ASP A 87 2.75 -13.26 1.73
C ASP A 87 2.42 -12.57 0.39
N SER A 88 1.17 -12.67 -0.06
CA SER A 88 0.72 -12.00 -1.30
C SER A 88 0.75 -10.48 -1.19
N PHE A 89 0.33 -9.93 -0.06
CA PHE A 89 0.38 -8.49 0.18
C PHE A 89 1.82 -7.98 0.27
N GLU A 90 2.73 -8.74 0.89
CA GLU A 90 4.16 -8.39 0.98
C GLU A 90 4.80 -8.31 -0.42
N LEU A 91 4.60 -9.34 -1.25
CA LEU A 91 5.15 -9.38 -2.61
C LEU A 91 4.52 -8.31 -3.51
N GLN A 92 3.21 -8.12 -3.43
CA GLN A 92 2.53 -7.08 -4.20
C GLN A 92 3.04 -5.68 -3.80
N ASN A 93 3.22 -5.42 -2.50
CA ASN A 93 3.78 -4.14 -2.04
C ASN A 93 5.21 -3.92 -2.56
N PHE A 94 6.05 -4.94 -2.50
CA PHE A 94 7.41 -4.90 -3.03
C PHE A 94 7.42 -4.55 -4.53
N ASP A 95 6.56 -5.20 -5.32
CA ASP A 95 6.44 -4.94 -6.77
C ASP A 95 5.94 -3.52 -7.05
N LEU A 96 4.96 -3.03 -6.27
CA LEU A 96 4.43 -1.67 -6.40
C LEU A 96 5.49 -0.61 -6.10
N VAL A 97 6.28 -0.79 -5.04
CA VAL A 97 7.41 0.11 -4.73
C VAL A 97 8.40 0.16 -5.89
N ASN A 98 8.75 -0.98 -6.45
CA ASN A 98 9.69 -1.05 -7.57
C ASN A 98 9.10 -0.49 -8.88
N ALA A 99 7.81 -0.67 -9.13
CA ALA A 99 7.11 -0.05 -10.25
C ALA A 99 7.15 1.49 -10.13
N GLU A 100 6.86 2.01 -8.94
CA GLU A 100 6.91 3.45 -8.65
C GLU A 100 8.32 4.02 -8.85
N ARG A 101 9.33 3.34 -8.32
CA ARG A 101 10.74 3.74 -8.49
C ARG A 101 11.13 3.80 -9.97
N LYS A 102 10.70 2.81 -10.78
CA LYS A 102 10.91 2.82 -12.24
C LYS A 102 10.23 4.01 -12.92
N GLN A 103 9.00 4.34 -12.52
CA GLN A 103 8.29 5.53 -13.04
C GLN A 103 9.05 6.83 -12.73
N HIS A 104 9.81 6.84 -11.62
CA HIS A 104 10.65 7.97 -11.21
C HIS A 104 12.12 7.85 -11.65
N GLN A 105 12.42 6.95 -12.59
CA GLN A 105 13.77 6.73 -13.16
C GLN A 105 14.83 6.31 -12.13
N LEU A 106 14.38 5.67 -11.04
CA LEU A 106 15.25 5.13 -10.00
C LEU A 106 15.54 3.64 -10.25
N PHE A 107 16.66 3.16 -9.69
CA PHE A 107 16.95 1.74 -9.66
C PHE A 107 15.94 0.99 -8.78
N THR A 108 15.61 -0.25 -9.16
CA THR A 108 14.80 -1.13 -8.34
C THR A 108 15.57 -1.63 -7.13
N LEU A 109 14.84 -1.83 -6.03
CA LEU A 109 15.37 -2.43 -4.81
C LEU A 109 15.41 -3.95 -4.95
N LYS A 110 16.39 -4.58 -4.28
CA LYS A 110 16.46 -6.03 -4.15
C LYS A 110 15.59 -6.49 -2.99
N TYR A 111 14.88 -7.59 -3.16
CA TYR A 111 14.14 -8.23 -2.08
C TYR A 111 15.09 -8.83 -1.04
N SER A 112 14.81 -8.62 0.24
CA SER A 112 15.51 -9.28 1.34
C SER A 112 14.52 -10.00 2.24
N LYS A 113 14.65 -11.32 2.29
CA LYS A 113 13.87 -12.15 3.20
C LYS A 113 14.12 -11.76 4.68
N GLN A 114 15.37 -11.46 5.03
CA GLN A 114 15.74 -11.06 6.40
C GLN A 114 15.09 -9.73 6.80
N ASN A 115 15.13 -8.72 5.91
CA ASN A 115 14.43 -7.45 6.16
C ASN A 115 12.90 -7.66 6.27
N SER A 116 12.32 -8.57 5.45
CA SER A 116 10.90 -8.91 5.52
C SER A 116 10.52 -9.61 6.83
N GLU A 117 11.35 -10.51 7.32
CA GLU A 117 11.12 -11.17 8.61
C GLU A 117 11.14 -10.18 9.77
N THR A 118 12.10 -9.23 9.78
CA THR A 118 12.13 -8.14 10.77
C THR A 118 10.91 -7.25 10.66
N ALA A 119 10.51 -6.87 9.45
CA ALA A 119 9.30 -6.09 9.18
C ALA A 119 8.03 -6.80 9.65
N ARG A 120 7.90 -8.09 9.36
CA ARG A 120 6.74 -8.91 9.77
C ARG A 120 6.62 -9.03 11.29
N LYS A 121 7.75 -9.17 12.00
CA LYS A 121 7.76 -9.17 13.48
C LYS A 121 7.17 -7.87 14.02
N HIS A 122 7.51 -6.73 13.43
CA HIS A 122 6.97 -5.43 13.86
C HIS A 122 5.50 -5.26 13.52
N SER A 123 5.06 -5.62 12.30
CA SER A 123 3.64 -5.62 11.92
C SER A 123 2.80 -6.49 12.85
N LYS A 124 3.29 -7.69 13.19
CA LYS A 124 2.66 -8.59 14.16
C LYS A 124 2.60 -7.99 15.57
N ASP A 125 3.67 -7.34 16.01
CA ASP A 125 3.74 -6.69 17.32
C ASP A 125 2.71 -5.56 17.42
N MET A 126 2.63 -4.69 16.41
CA MET A 126 1.63 -3.63 16.33
C MET A 126 0.19 -4.17 16.32
N ALA A 127 -0.07 -5.17 15.48
CA ALA A 127 -1.39 -5.78 15.32
C ALA A 127 -1.87 -6.45 16.61
N ASN A 128 -1.02 -7.18 17.30
CA ASN A 128 -1.37 -7.92 18.52
C ASN A 128 -1.47 -7.05 19.77
N ASN A 129 -0.70 -5.96 19.82
CA ASN A 129 -0.63 -5.08 20.99
C ASN A 129 -1.35 -3.75 20.80
N HIS A 130 -2.14 -3.61 19.72
CA HIS A 130 -3.03 -2.47 19.47
C HIS A 130 -2.32 -1.11 19.51
N TYR A 131 -1.18 -1.00 18.81
CA TYR A 131 -0.47 0.27 18.62
C TYR A 131 0.00 0.43 17.18
N PHE A 132 0.33 1.66 16.81
CA PHE A 132 0.86 2.02 15.50
C PHE A 132 1.95 3.07 15.66
N ASP A 133 3.21 2.62 15.68
CA ASP A 133 4.36 3.50 15.91
C ASP A 133 5.64 2.83 15.36
N HIS A 134 6.60 3.63 14.93
CA HIS A 134 7.93 3.17 14.56
C HIS A 134 8.70 2.57 15.75
N THR A 135 8.55 3.15 16.94
CA THR A 135 9.12 2.64 18.17
C THR A 135 8.22 1.58 18.78
N ASN A 136 8.75 0.39 19.04
CA ASN A 136 7.96 -0.67 19.67
C ASN A 136 7.80 -0.46 21.18
N LEU A 137 6.95 -1.28 21.81
CA LEU A 137 6.66 -1.18 23.24
C LEU A 137 7.87 -1.47 24.15
N LYS A 138 8.98 -1.97 23.60
CA LYS A 138 10.25 -2.17 24.29
C LYS A 138 11.22 -1.00 24.09
N GLY A 139 10.76 0.10 23.47
CA GLY A 139 11.56 1.27 23.17
C GLY A 139 12.56 1.10 22.03
N GLN A 140 12.42 0.06 21.21
CA GLN A 140 13.31 -0.21 20.09
C GLN A 140 12.85 0.56 18.84
N SER A 141 13.75 1.32 18.24
CA SER A 141 13.58 1.94 16.94
C SER A 141 13.64 0.91 15.80
N PRO A 142 13.25 1.26 14.57
CA PRO A 142 13.46 0.41 13.40
C PRO A 142 14.92 -0.03 13.24
N PHE A 143 15.84 0.87 13.48
CA PHE A 143 17.28 0.62 13.38
C PHE A 143 17.77 -0.39 14.42
N ASP A 144 17.24 -0.32 15.65
CA ASP A 144 17.54 -1.28 16.70
C ASP A 144 17.03 -2.68 16.34
N ARG A 145 15.82 -2.76 15.77
CA ARG A 145 15.25 -4.04 15.34
C ARG A 145 16.07 -4.68 14.21
N LEU A 146 16.47 -3.89 13.21
CA LEU A 146 17.32 -4.36 12.11
C LEU A 146 18.66 -4.88 12.61
N LYS A 147 19.35 -4.11 13.46
CA LYS A 147 20.64 -4.50 14.06
C LYS A 147 20.50 -5.76 14.91
N LYS A 148 19.45 -5.85 15.73
CA LYS A 148 19.18 -7.02 16.57
C LYS A 148 19.02 -8.30 15.76
N ASP A 149 18.43 -8.19 14.57
CA ASP A 149 18.26 -9.31 13.65
C ASP A 149 19.49 -9.53 12.73
N GLY A 150 20.62 -8.87 13.03
CA GLY A 150 21.90 -9.07 12.33
C GLY A 150 21.99 -8.39 10.96
N ILE A 151 21.12 -7.42 10.68
CA ILE A 151 21.13 -6.67 9.42
C ILE A 151 22.09 -5.49 9.54
N THR A 152 23.10 -5.45 8.68
CA THR A 152 24.03 -4.33 8.56
C THR A 152 23.60 -3.38 7.46
N PHE A 153 23.78 -2.10 7.66
CA PHE A 153 23.39 -1.06 6.69
C PHE A 153 24.18 0.23 6.92
N ASN A 154 24.36 1.02 5.87
CA ASN A 154 24.87 2.38 5.95
C ASN A 154 23.73 3.41 6.03
N SER A 155 22.61 3.09 5.41
CA SER A 155 21.39 3.87 5.48
C SER A 155 20.20 2.94 5.69
N ALA A 156 19.19 3.39 6.42
CA ALA A 156 17.96 2.62 6.63
C ALA A 156 16.77 3.56 6.79
N GLY A 157 15.59 3.04 6.50
CA GLY A 157 14.32 3.73 6.68
C GLY A 157 13.17 2.74 6.86
N GLU A 158 12.08 3.23 7.43
CA GLU A 158 10.87 2.44 7.63
C GLU A 158 9.64 3.23 7.23
N ASN A 159 8.71 2.59 6.54
CA ASN A 159 7.35 3.06 6.35
C ASN A 159 6.39 2.11 7.03
N LEU A 160 5.32 2.67 7.60
CA LEU A 160 4.24 1.94 8.22
C LEU A 160 2.90 2.34 7.60
N ALA A 161 2.02 1.36 7.40
CA ALA A 161 0.63 1.58 7.02
C ALA A 161 -0.27 0.56 7.74
N TYR A 162 -1.53 0.90 8.01
CA TYR A 162 -2.49 -0.06 8.53
C TYR A 162 -3.93 0.32 8.12
N GLY A 163 -4.77 -0.70 8.01
CA GLY A 163 -6.20 -0.53 7.81
C GLY A 163 -6.63 -0.34 6.36
N GLN A 164 -5.71 -0.27 5.39
CA GLN A 164 -6.07 -0.29 3.98
C GLN A 164 -6.51 -1.69 3.56
N VAL A 165 -7.37 -1.78 2.53
CA VAL A 165 -7.96 -3.07 2.11
C VAL A 165 -6.98 -3.96 1.33
N SER A 166 -5.94 -3.39 0.74
CA SER A 166 -4.89 -4.12 0.00
C SER A 166 -3.60 -3.32 -0.09
N SER A 167 -2.52 -3.98 -0.55
CA SER A 167 -1.22 -3.33 -0.77
C SER A 167 -1.27 -2.21 -1.80
N VAL A 168 -2.19 -2.26 -2.78
CA VAL A 168 -2.36 -1.17 -3.76
C VAL A 168 -2.79 0.11 -3.04
N TYR A 169 -3.82 0.02 -2.19
CA TYR A 169 -4.29 1.18 -1.41
C TYR A 169 -3.26 1.66 -0.40
N ALA A 170 -2.57 0.74 0.28
CA ALA A 170 -1.50 1.07 1.23
C ALA A 170 -0.36 1.82 0.53
N HIS A 171 0.14 1.30 -0.59
CA HIS A 171 1.22 1.92 -1.36
C HIS A 171 0.84 3.31 -1.88
N GLN A 172 -0.37 3.48 -2.44
CA GLN A 172 -0.80 4.78 -2.95
C GLN A 172 -0.96 5.81 -1.82
N GLY A 173 -1.45 5.39 -0.65
CA GLY A 173 -1.51 6.23 0.54
C GLY A 173 -0.11 6.65 1.03
N LEU A 174 0.85 5.74 1.05
CA LEU A 174 2.24 6.04 1.40
C LEU A 174 2.89 7.03 0.40
N MET A 175 2.65 6.86 -0.90
CA MET A 175 3.13 7.79 -1.92
C MET A 175 2.54 9.19 -1.79
N ASN A 176 1.32 9.32 -1.32
CA ASN A 176 0.66 10.60 -1.07
C ASN A 176 1.09 11.27 0.25
N SER A 177 1.78 10.56 1.13
CA SER A 177 2.38 11.09 2.36
C SER A 177 3.85 11.43 2.14
N ILE A 178 4.22 12.71 2.25
CA ILE A 178 5.54 13.20 1.83
C ILE A 178 6.70 12.51 2.56
N GLY A 179 6.56 12.19 3.83
CA GLY A 179 7.60 11.49 4.60
C GLY A 179 7.81 10.06 4.09
N HIS A 180 6.74 9.33 3.87
CA HIS A 180 6.78 7.96 3.35
C HIS A 180 7.25 7.92 1.89
N ARG A 181 6.76 8.85 1.07
CA ARG A 181 7.21 9.04 -0.33
C ARG A 181 8.72 9.21 -0.42
N LYS A 182 9.33 9.99 0.47
CA LYS A 182 10.78 10.18 0.52
C LYS A 182 11.53 8.87 0.71
N ASN A 183 11.04 7.95 1.54
CA ASN A 183 11.65 6.64 1.71
C ASN A 183 11.51 5.79 0.44
N ILE A 184 10.30 5.72 -0.15
CA ILE A 184 10.04 4.94 -1.37
C ILE A 184 10.96 5.40 -2.53
N LEU A 185 11.19 6.70 -2.65
CA LEU A 185 11.98 7.32 -3.72
C LEU A 185 13.44 7.62 -3.34
N ASN A 186 13.90 7.16 -2.18
CA ASN A 186 15.29 7.38 -1.75
C ASN A 186 16.27 6.54 -2.60
N ASP A 187 17.23 7.20 -3.22
CA ASP A 187 18.22 6.59 -4.09
C ASP A 187 19.38 5.90 -3.36
N THR A 188 19.55 6.19 -2.04
CA THR A 188 20.55 5.53 -1.21
C THR A 188 20.15 4.11 -0.82
N PHE A 189 18.87 3.79 -0.80
CA PHE A 189 18.39 2.45 -0.50
C PHE A 189 18.62 1.50 -1.66
N LYS A 190 18.97 0.25 -1.34
CA LYS A 190 19.26 -0.83 -2.30
C LYS A 190 18.40 -2.06 -2.07
N ILE A 191 17.88 -2.22 -0.86
CA ILE A 191 17.19 -3.40 -0.38
C ILE A 191 15.86 -3.00 0.25
N LEU A 192 14.83 -3.82 0.04
CA LEU A 192 13.53 -3.71 0.68
C LEU A 192 13.08 -5.07 1.21
N GLY A 193 12.59 -5.07 2.43
CA GLY A 193 11.78 -6.15 2.98
C GLY A 193 10.43 -5.61 3.44
N VAL A 194 9.36 -6.30 3.08
CA VAL A 194 8.00 -5.97 3.49
C VAL A 194 7.46 -7.06 4.39
N GLY A 195 6.82 -6.67 5.48
CA GLY A 195 6.16 -7.58 6.42
C GLY A 195 4.72 -7.17 6.67
N VAL A 196 3.81 -8.14 6.59
CA VAL A 196 2.36 -7.93 6.80
C VAL A 196 1.85 -8.88 7.88
N ASP A 197 1.01 -8.35 8.77
CA ASP A 197 0.20 -9.15 9.70
C ASP A 197 -1.15 -8.45 9.93
N PHE A 198 -2.07 -9.13 10.59
CA PHE A 198 -3.44 -8.69 10.76
C PHE A 198 -3.81 -8.65 12.25
N ASN A 199 -4.62 -7.65 12.63
CA ASN A 199 -5.20 -7.63 13.97
C ASN A 199 -6.49 -8.49 14.05
N ASP A 200 -7.11 -8.52 15.22
CA ASP A 200 -8.35 -9.25 15.49
C ASP A 200 -9.58 -8.71 14.73
N GLU A 201 -9.52 -7.46 14.23
CA GLU A 201 -10.51 -6.86 13.33
C GLU A 201 -10.20 -7.12 11.85
N LYS A 202 -9.27 -8.03 11.53
CA LYS A 202 -8.80 -8.37 10.17
C LYS A 202 -8.08 -7.22 9.45
N GLN A 203 -7.76 -6.13 10.13
CA GLN A 203 -7.06 -5.01 9.52
C GLN A 203 -5.60 -5.38 9.26
N PRO A 204 -5.09 -5.19 8.02
CA PRO A 204 -3.71 -5.42 7.71
C PRO A 204 -2.81 -4.31 8.26
N PHE A 205 -1.61 -4.70 8.70
CA PHE A 205 -0.50 -3.81 9.05
C PHE A 205 0.66 -4.10 8.11
N TRP A 206 1.20 -3.08 7.46
CA TRP A 206 2.39 -3.16 6.61
C TRP A 206 3.57 -2.46 7.28
N THR A 207 4.71 -3.12 7.24
CA THR A 207 6.01 -2.53 7.55
C THR A 207 6.91 -2.70 6.33
N GLU A 208 7.45 -1.60 5.82
CA GLU A 208 8.47 -1.58 4.78
C GLU A 208 9.81 -1.22 5.42
N ASN A 209 10.78 -2.15 5.41
CA ASN A 209 12.14 -1.92 5.91
C ASN A 209 13.10 -1.75 4.75
N TYR A 210 13.62 -0.54 4.59
CA TYR A 210 14.59 -0.15 3.58
C TYR A 210 16.00 -0.15 4.17
N THR A 211 16.98 -0.66 3.40
CA THR A 211 18.42 -0.58 3.76
C THR A 211 19.28 -0.31 2.51
N GLY A 212 20.45 0.36 2.77
CA GLY A 212 21.46 0.64 1.76
C GLY A 212 22.88 0.67 2.33
#